data_8ee6640486026e20d026e276956cbc64
#
_entry.id   8ee6640486026e20d026e276956cbc64
#
_cell.length_a   1.000
_cell.length_b   1.000
_cell.length_c   1.000
_cell.angle_alpha   90.00
_cell.angle_beta   90.00
_cell.angle_gamma   90.00
#
_symmetry.space_group_name_H-M   'P 1'
#
loop_
_entity.id
_entity.type
_entity.pdbx_description
1 polymer ?
#
loop_
_entity_poly.entity_id
_entity_poly.type
_entity_poly.pdbx_seq_one_letter_code
_entity_poly.pdbx_strand_id
1 'polypeptide(L)'
;QVYLAAEIIVATKTHKMHAAWVRAKPEHLAAAELFMDADMAILATPQPRLSEYDAQISREWGQTPGLESFEFCSGRFNALRGFKTAGPVFMTTEFQELDSAAQANIDHLMDFWQHRLTVLNRELVTVAKTASP
;
A
#
# COMPACT_ATOMS: atom_id res chain seq x y z
N GLN A 1 5.93 -3.05 28.19
CA GLN A 1 5.23 -2.08 27.29
C GLN A 1 6.08 -1.68 26.08
N VAL A 2 7.40 -1.47 26.25
CA VAL A 2 8.31 -1.09 25.14
C VAL A 2 8.37 -2.19 24.06
N TYR A 3 8.39 -3.45 24.45
CA TYR A 3 8.41 -4.59 23.51
C TYR A 3 7.16 -4.67 22.65
N LEU A 4 5.98 -4.43 23.24
CA LEU A 4 4.71 -4.42 22.51
C LEU A 4 4.69 -3.34 21.43
N ALA A 5 5.13 -2.13 21.73
CA ALA A 5 5.19 -1.04 20.76
C ALA A 5 6.16 -1.37 19.60
N ALA A 6 7.33 -1.93 19.91
CA ALA A 6 8.29 -2.34 18.89
C ALA A 6 7.74 -3.43 17.96
N GLU A 7 7.05 -4.41 18.51
CA GLU A 7 6.42 -5.50 17.73
C GLU A 7 5.28 -4.99 16.84
N ILE A 8 4.48 -4.04 17.33
CA ILE A 8 3.43 -3.38 16.53
C ILE A 8 4.06 -2.64 15.35
N ILE A 9 5.12 -1.87 15.58
CA ILE A 9 5.84 -1.15 14.51
C ILE A 9 6.39 -2.11 13.46
N VAL A 10 6.95 -3.24 13.88
CA VAL A 10 7.44 -4.27 12.94
C VAL A 10 6.28 -4.89 12.15
N ALA A 11 5.15 -5.14 12.78
CA ALA A 11 3.96 -5.68 12.12
C ALA A 11 3.43 -4.76 11.02
N THR A 12 3.54 -3.44 11.16
CA THR A 12 3.10 -2.48 10.13
C THR A 12 3.87 -2.60 8.81
N LYS A 13 5.09 -3.13 8.82
CA LYS A 13 5.88 -3.35 7.59
C LYS A 13 5.26 -4.40 6.66
N THR A 14 4.64 -5.41 7.24
CA THR A 14 4.06 -6.52 6.47
C THR A 14 2.54 -6.47 6.43
N HIS A 15 1.91 -5.63 7.24
CA HIS A 15 0.47 -5.57 7.49
C HIS A 15 -0.13 -6.94 7.84
N LYS A 16 0.68 -7.80 8.47
CA LYS A 16 0.30 -9.14 8.91
C LYS A 16 0.59 -9.28 10.39
N MET A 17 -0.36 -9.88 11.08
CA MET A 17 -0.14 -10.27 12.48
C MET A 17 0.83 -11.45 12.52
N HIS A 18 1.94 -11.29 13.20
CA HIS A 18 2.90 -12.36 13.42
C HIS A 18 2.29 -13.49 14.27
N ALA A 19 2.75 -14.73 14.04
CA ALA A 19 2.33 -15.90 14.82
C ALA A 19 2.56 -15.72 16.34
N ALA A 20 3.52 -14.89 16.75
CA ALA A 20 3.73 -14.48 18.13
C ALA A 20 2.51 -13.82 18.79
N TRP A 21 1.67 -13.13 18.01
CA TRP A 21 0.45 -12.49 18.49
C TRP A 21 -0.66 -13.48 18.86
N VAL A 22 -0.64 -14.68 18.29
CA VAL A 22 -1.59 -15.76 18.65
C VAL A 22 -1.45 -16.17 20.13
N ARG A 23 -0.28 -15.92 20.72
CA ARG A 23 0.00 -16.17 22.16
C ARG A 23 -0.09 -14.92 23.01
N ALA A 24 -0.40 -13.76 22.41
CA ALA A 24 -0.54 -12.52 23.14
C ALA A 24 -1.81 -12.49 23.98
N LYS A 25 -1.81 -11.64 25.00
CA LYS A 25 -3.03 -11.37 25.76
C LYS A 25 -4.10 -10.74 24.85
N PRO A 26 -5.39 -11.10 24.99
CA PRO A 26 -6.46 -10.57 24.12
C PRO A 26 -6.50 -9.05 24.03
N GLU A 27 -6.23 -8.33 25.13
CA GLU A 27 -6.17 -6.88 25.12
C GLU A 27 -4.99 -6.32 24.30
N HIS A 28 -3.86 -7.02 24.26
CA HIS A 28 -2.72 -6.62 23.43
C HIS A 28 -2.99 -6.87 21.96
N LEU A 29 -3.64 -7.98 21.62
CA LEU A 29 -4.05 -8.29 20.26
C LEU A 29 -5.04 -7.24 19.73
N ALA A 30 -6.05 -6.90 20.49
CA ALA A 30 -7.04 -5.89 20.13
C ALA A 30 -6.38 -4.51 19.89
N ALA A 31 -5.45 -4.11 20.73
CA ALA A 31 -4.70 -2.86 20.57
C ALA A 31 -3.83 -2.88 19.30
N ALA A 32 -3.17 -4.00 18.99
CA ALA A 32 -2.37 -4.15 17.78
C ALA A 32 -3.21 -4.09 16.51
N GLU A 33 -4.37 -4.75 16.50
CA GLU A 33 -5.31 -4.71 15.37
C GLU A 33 -5.83 -3.30 15.11
N LEU A 34 -6.23 -2.56 16.15
CA LEU A 34 -6.64 -1.16 16.03
C LEU A 34 -5.52 -0.27 15.50
N PHE A 35 -4.29 -0.48 15.95
CA PHE A 35 -3.15 0.28 15.47
C PHE A 35 -2.89 0.02 13.98
N MET A 36 -2.95 -1.24 13.55
CA MET A 36 -2.77 -1.59 12.15
C MET A 36 -3.88 -1.02 11.27
N ASP A 37 -5.12 -1.05 11.73
CA ASP A 37 -6.23 -0.43 11.02
C ASP A 37 -6.07 1.09 10.92
N ALA A 38 -5.62 1.75 11.98
CA ALA A 38 -5.32 3.18 11.94
C ALA A 38 -4.21 3.52 10.94
N ASP A 39 -3.18 2.69 10.82
CA ASP A 39 -2.11 2.83 9.83
C ASP A 39 -2.65 2.70 8.40
N MET A 40 -3.56 1.77 8.17
CA MET A 40 -4.18 1.53 6.86
C MET A 40 -5.32 2.51 6.52
N ALA A 41 -5.79 3.32 7.47
CA ALA A 41 -6.93 4.21 7.28
C ALA A 41 -6.70 5.28 6.19
N ILE A 42 -5.45 5.59 5.88
CA ILE A 42 -5.07 6.49 4.77
C ILE A 42 -5.63 6.00 3.44
N LEU A 43 -5.77 4.68 3.25
CA LEU A 43 -6.33 4.10 2.02
C LEU A 43 -7.84 4.38 1.85
N ALA A 44 -8.54 4.72 2.93
CA ALA A 44 -9.97 5.06 2.88
C ALA A 44 -10.25 6.57 2.77
N THR A 45 -9.22 7.38 2.58
CA THR A 45 -9.36 8.84 2.51
C THR A 45 -9.85 9.32 1.15
N PRO A 46 -10.43 10.54 1.05
CA PRO A 46 -10.80 11.13 -0.23
C PRO A 46 -9.63 11.24 -1.21
N GLN A 47 -9.93 11.22 -2.51
CA GLN A 47 -8.95 11.20 -3.59
C GLN A 47 -7.82 12.23 -3.48
N PRO A 48 -8.06 13.51 -3.15
CA PRO A 48 -6.96 14.49 -3.03
C PRO A 48 -5.92 14.08 -1.97
N ARG A 49 -6.36 13.57 -0.83
CA ARG A 49 -5.48 13.11 0.24
C ARG A 49 -4.76 11.81 -0.13
N LEU A 50 -5.47 10.90 -0.78
CA LEU A 50 -4.91 9.64 -1.26
C LEU A 50 -3.79 9.89 -2.29
N SER A 51 -4.02 10.79 -3.24
CA SER A 51 -3.03 11.16 -4.27
C SER A 51 -1.79 11.81 -3.66
N GLU A 52 -1.97 12.66 -2.65
CA GLU A 52 -0.87 13.26 -1.90
C GLU A 52 -0.04 12.20 -1.17
N TYR A 53 -0.71 11.26 -0.50
CA TYR A 53 -0.06 10.13 0.18
C TYR A 53 0.75 9.28 -0.82
N ASP A 54 0.18 8.96 -1.97
CA ASP A 54 0.86 8.15 -2.99
C ASP A 54 2.10 8.87 -3.54
N ALA A 55 2.02 10.19 -3.74
CA ALA A 55 3.16 11.02 -4.12
C ALA A 55 4.22 11.11 -3.02
N GLN A 56 3.83 11.12 -1.75
CA GLN A 56 4.76 11.07 -0.62
C GLN A 56 5.56 9.76 -0.62
N ILE A 57 4.91 8.62 -0.87
CA ILE A 57 5.59 7.33 -1.01
C ILE A 57 6.63 7.39 -2.12
N SER A 58 6.29 7.95 -3.29
CA SER A 58 7.26 8.12 -4.38
C SER A 58 8.51 8.89 -3.92
N ARG A 59 8.34 9.99 -3.20
CA ARG A 59 9.45 10.80 -2.69
C ARG A 59 10.30 10.05 -1.65
N GLU A 60 9.67 9.31 -0.75
CA GLU A 60 10.36 8.50 0.26
C GLU A 60 11.28 7.44 -0.36
N TRP A 61 10.93 6.95 -1.52
CA TRP A 61 11.72 6.01 -2.31
C TRP A 61 12.67 6.69 -3.31
N GLY A 62 12.90 7.99 -3.15
CA GLY A 62 13.83 8.74 -4.01
C GLY A 62 13.33 8.96 -5.44
N GLN A 63 12.02 8.77 -5.67
CA GLN A 63 11.40 9.00 -6.95
C GLN A 63 10.85 10.42 -7.06
N THR A 64 10.66 10.89 -8.28
CA THR A 64 9.95 12.14 -8.55
C THR A 64 8.52 11.81 -8.98
N PRO A 65 7.48 12.31 -8.29
CA PRO A 65 6.10 12.07 -8.70
C PRO A 65 5.85 12.48 -10.16
N GLY A 66 5.29 11.54 -10.92
CA GLY A 66 5.06 11.69 -12.38
C GLY A 66 6.22 11.22 -13.25
N LEU A 67 7.40 10.97 -12.69
CA LEU A 67 8.60 10.51 -13.39
C LEU A 67 9.22 9.26 -12.74
N GLU A 68 8.39 8.45 -12.09
CA GLU A 68 8.84 7.25 -11.40
C GLU A 68 9.40 6.21 -12.38
N SER A 69 10.39 5.43 -11.92
CA SER A 69 10.98 4.34 -12.69
C SER A 69 9.98 3.19 -12.91
N PHE A 70 10.24 2.39 -13.94
CA PHE A 70 9.45 1.19 -14.23
C PHE A 70 9.43 0.22 -13.03
N GLU A 71 10.59 0.01 -12.40
CA GLU A 71 10.73 -0.86 -11.23
C GLU A 71 9.89 -0.37 -10.05
N PHE A 72 9.89 0.93 -9.79
CA PHE A 72 9.08 1.52 -8.72
C PHE A 72 7.58 1.36 -9.03
N CYS A 73 7.16 1.69 -10.25
CA CYS A 73 5.75 1.53 -10.66
C CYS A 73 5.28 0.09 -10.53
N SER A 74 6.10 -0.87 -10.94
CA SER A 74 5.82 -2.30 -10.82
C SER A 74 5.72 -2.74 -9.36
N GLY A 75 6.64 -2.31 -8.52
CA GLY A 75 6.64 -2.59 -7.08
C GLY A 75 5.41 -2.00 -6.40
N ARG A 76 5.03 -0.77 -6.74
CA ARG A 76 3.85 -0.09 -6.20
C ARG A 76 2.56 -0.81 -6.59
N PHE A 77 2.41 -1.17 -7.87
CA PHE A 77 1.28 -1.96 -8.35
C PHE A 77 1.17 -3.30 -7.62
N ASN A 78 2.28 -4.02 -7.48
CA ASN A 78 2.30 -5.31 -6.81
C ASN A 78 1.95 -5.22 -5.31
N ALA A 79 2.39 -4.17 -4.63
CA ALA A 79 2.02 -3.93 -3.23
C ALA A 79 0.51 -3.73 -3.07
N LEU A 80 -0.08 -2.89 -3.92
CA LEU A 80 -1.53 -2.64 -3.93
C LEU A 80 -2.32 -3.91 -4.26
N ARG A 81 -1.88 -4.68 -5.24
CA ARG A 81 -2.47 -5.97 -5.59
C ARG A 81 -2.41 -6.94 -4.42
N GLY A 82 -1.33 -6.93 -3.64
CA GLY A 82 -1.19 -7.73 -2.42
C GLY A 82 -2.26 -7.39 -1.39
N PHE A 83 -2.55 -6.12 -1.16
CA PHE A 83 -3.65 -5.70 -0.29
C PHE A 83 -5.01 -6.18 -0.81
N LYS A 84 -5.24 -6.06 -2.11
CA LYS A 84 -6.50 -6.49 -2.75
C LYS A 84 -6.74 -7.98 -2.61
N THR A 85 -5.73 -8.79 -2.85
CA THR A 85 -5.83 -10.26 -2.79
C THR A 85 -5.88 -10.81 -1.37
N ALA A 86 -5.38 -10.05 -0.39
CA ALA A 86 -5.44 -10.43 1.03
C ALA A 86 -6.87 -10.41 1.61
N GLY A 87 -7.83 -9.79 0.92
CA GLY A 87 -9.21 -9.65 1.38
C GLY A 87 -9.49 -8.32 2.04
N PRO A 88 -10.27 -8.26 3.15
CA PRO A 88 -10.56 -7.02 3.84
C PRO A 88 -9.32 -6.27 4.27
N VAL A 89 -9.31 -4.94 4.09
CA VAL A 89 -8.19 -4.08 4.48
C VAL A 89 -8.13 -3.96 6.01
N PHE A 90 -9.28 -3.88 6.66
CA PHE A 90 -9.40 -3.64 8.08
C PHE A 90 -9.76 -4.90 8.86
N MET A 91 -9.16 -5.05 10.04
CA MET A 91 -9.31 -6.21 10.92
C MET A 91 -10.41 -6.02 11.97
N THR A 92 -10.64 -4.78 12.42
CA THR A 92 -11.54 -4.47 13.54
C THR A 92 -12.90 -4.03 13.06
N THR A 93 -13.93 -4.23 13.89
CA THR A 93 -15.30 -3.79 13.62
C THR A 93 -15.41 -2.26 13.54
N GLU A 94 -14.58 -1.55 14.30
CA GLU A 94 -14.53 -0.08 14.32
C GLU A 94 -14.17 0.52 12.96
N PHE A 95 -13.34 -0.17 12.17
CA PHE A 95 -12.88 0.28 10.86
C PHE A 95 -13.60 -0.38 9.67
N GLN A 96 -14.47 -1.35 9.90
CA GLN A 96 -15.15 -2.08 8.81
C GLN A 96 -15.93 -1.18 7.86
N GLU A 97 -16.53 -0.10 8.35
CA GLU A 97 -17.28 0.85 7.52
C GLU A 97 -16.39 1.53 6.46
N LEU A 98 -15.08 1.59 6.70
CA LEU A 98 -14.10 2.20 5.79
C LEU A 98 -13.60 1.23 4.70
N ASP A 99 -13.87 -0.06 4.83
CA ASP A 99 -13.30 -1.08 3.94
C ASP A 99 -13.73 -0.89 2.48
N SER A 100 -15.00 -0.58 2.24
CA SER A 100 -15.51 -0.34 0.90
C SER A 100 -14.80 0.83 0.20
N ALA A 101 -14.58 1.94 0.90
CA ALA A 101 -13.85 3.08 0.38
C ALA A 101 -12.37 2.74 0.12
N ALA A 102 -11.73 2.00 1.03
CA ALA A 102 -10.35 1.54 0.86
C ALA A 102 -10.20 0.62 -0.35
N GLN A 103 -11.12 -0.33 -0.53
CA GLN A 103 -11.12 -1.24 -1.68
C GLN A 103 -11.25 -0.48 -3.00
N ALA A 104 -12.17 0.49 -3.08
CA ALA A 104 -12.36 1.32 -4.26
C ALA A 104 -11.11 2.17 -4.56
N ASN A 105 -10.49 2.72 -3.53
CA ASN A 105 -9.25 3.50 -3.65
C ASN A 105 -8.06 2.65 -4.10
N ILE A 106 -7.94 1.43 -3.61
CA ILE A 106 -6.91 0.47 -4.07
C ILE A 106 -7.10 0.17 -5.56
N ASP A 107 -8.32 -0.09 -6.00
CA ASP A 107 -8.61 -0.32 -7.43
C ASP A 107 -8.21 0.90 -8.27
N HIS A 108 -8.55 2.10 -7.82
CA HIS A 108 -8.16 3.34 -8.49
C HIS A 108 -6.64 3.53 -8.59
N LEU A 109 -5.91 3.28 -7.52
CA LEU A 109 -4.45 3.36 -7.52
C LEU A 109 -3.81 2.27 -8.39
N MET A 110 -4.36 1.06 -8.39
CA MET A 110 -3.90 -0.02 -9.26
C MET A 110 -4.06 0.36 -10.74
N ASP A 111 -5.20 0.93 -11.12
CA ASP A 111 -5.44 1.43 -12.48
C ASP A 111 -4.44 2.53 -12.86
N PHE A 112 -4.18 3.46 -11.94
CA PHE A 112 -3.20 4.52 -12.14
C PHE A 112 -1.79 3.97 -12.42
N TRP A 113 -1.29 3.08 -11.58
CA TRP A 113 0.04 2.51 -11.75
C TRP A 113 0.13 1.54 -12.93
N GLN A 114 -0.95 0.81 -13.24
CA GLN A 114 -1.02 -0.02 -14.44
C GLN A 114 -0.93 0.84 -15.71
N HIS A 115 -1.61 1.98 -15.74
CA HIS A 115 -1.52 2.92 -16.85
C HIS A 115 -0.10 3.48 -17.02
N ARG A 116 0.55 3.85 -15.92
CA ARG A 116 1.96 4.30 -15.93
C ARG A 116 2.89 3.23 -16.49
N LEU A 117 2.74 1.99 -16.08
CA LEU A 117 3.51 0.86 -16.60
C LEU A 117 3.31 0.68 -18.12
N THR A 118 2.08 0.81 -18.58
CA THR A 118 1.76 0.70 -20.02
C THR A 118 2.44 1.80 -20.83
N VAL A 119 2.41 3.05 -20.35
CA VAL A 119 3.07 4.18 -21.00
C VAL A 119 4.59 3.98 -21.06
N LEU A 120 5.22 3.64 -19.94
CA LEU A 120 6.66 3.40 -19.85
C LEU A 120 7.11 2.25 -20.76
N ASN A 121 6.33 1.19 -20.85
CA ASN A 121 6.63 0.07 -21.72
C ASN A 121 6.57 0.47 -23.21
N ARG A 122 5.62 1.30 -23.60
CA ARG A 122 5.55 1.86 -24.98
C ARG A 122 6.75 2.73 -25.30
N GLU A 123 7.18 3.58 -24.38
CA GLU A 123 8.36 4.43 -24.53
C GLU A 123 9.63 3.59 -24.70
N LEU A 124 9.83 2.55 -23.91
CA LEU A 124 10.96 1.63 -24.01
C LEU A 124 10.99 0.91 -25.36
N VAL A 125 9.85 0.43 -25.84
CA VAL A 125 9.73 -0.23 -27.16
C VAL A 125 10.06 0.74 -28.30
N THR A 126 9.63 2.00 -28.19
CA THR A 126 9.92 3.04 -29.19
C THR A 126 11.42 3.34 -29.26
N VAL A 127 12.06 3.52 -28.09
CA VAL A 127 13.53 3.75 -28.02
C VAL A 127 14.30 2.57 -28.60
N ALA A 128 13.91 1.34 -28.28
CA ALA A 128 14.55 0.13 -28.83
C ALA A 128 14.44 0.05 -30.35
N LYS A 129 13.28 0.42 -30.92
CA LYS A 129 13.07 0.46 -32.38
C LYS A 129 13.91 1.54 -33.11
N THR A 130 14.08 2.70 -32.48
CA THR A 130 14.87 3.81 -33.06
C THR A 130 16.38 3.60 -32.89
N ALA A 131 16.81 2.79 -31.93
CA ALA A 131 18.21 2.45 -31.68
C ALA A 131 18.71 1.28 -32.56
N SER A 132 17.82 0.57 -33.26
CA SER A 132 18.19 -0.51 -34.19
C SER A 132 18.67 0.08 -35.51
N PRO A 133 19.87 -0.31 -36.04
CA PRO A 133 20.35 0.12 -37.33
C PRO A 133 19.50 -0.41 -38.50
#